data_f773795d7b2b8a89b5a8681fb804f0d5
#
_entry.id   f773795d7b2b8a89b5a8681fb804f0d5
#
_cell.length_a   1.000
_cell.length_b   1.000
_cell.length_c   1.000
_cell.angle_alpha   90.00
_cell.angle_beta   90.00
_cell.angle_gamma   90.00
#
_symmetry.space_group_name_H-M   'P 1'
#
loop_
_entity.id
_entity.type
_entity.pdbx_description
1 polymer ?
#
loop_
_entity_poly.entity_id
_entity_poly.type
_entity_poly.pdbx_seq_one_letter_code
_entity_poly.pdbx_strand_id
1 'polypeptide(L)'
;MQLISSPGRPLLAAVAILAVGALVVTLGTFHRASTGDSQPNEIELITLRPAGFEPTEITRPKGPFVLFIDDRSGRENSSLLLQRSNGGQRRAIGLQRQKSEWNDVVDLTPGTYILQDANNSELRCQITILP
;
A
#
# COMPACT_ATOMS: atom_id res chain seq x y z
N MET A 1 -64.10 58.04 -32.95
CA MET A 1 -63.85 59.34 -32.43
C MET A 1 -63.08 59.26 -31.20
N GLN A 2 -61.80 59.59 -31.33
CA GLN A 2 -60.99 60.26 -30.37
C GLN A 2 -60.62 59.45 -29.09
N LEU A 3 -59.49 59.48 -28.65
CA LEU A 3 -58.22 60.17 -28.76
C LEU A 3 -57.28 59.53 -27.78
N ILE A 4 -56.14 59.16 -28.31
CA ILE A 4 -54.90 59.84 -27.92
C ILE A 4 -54.75 60.05 -26.44
N SER A 5 -53.89 59.31 -25.94
CA SER A 5 -52.74 59.91 -25.22
C SER A 5 -51.76 58.88 -24.84
N SER A 6 -50.76 58.76 -25.66
CA SER A 6 -49.47 58.53 -25.11
C SER A 6 -49.12 59.82 -24.38
N PRO A 7 -48.58 59.82 -23.28
CA PRO A 7 -47.14 59.75 -23.14
C PRO A 7 -46.65 59.21 -21.79
N GLY A 8 -45.49 58.94 -21.75
CA GLY A 8 -44.83 58.77 -20.50
C GLY A 8 -43.85 57.58 -20.50
N ARG A 9 -42.86 57.74 -21.29
CA ARG A 9 -41.63 57.02 -21.03
C ARG A 9 -40.94 57.68 -19.85
N PRO A 10 -40.99 57.11 -18.68
CA PRO A 10 -39.94 57.47 -17.77
C PRO A 10 -38.74 56.64 -18.24
N LEU A 11 -37.76 57.34 -18.62
CA LEU A 11 -36.38 56.89 -18.66
C LEU A 11 -36.07 56.37 -17.30
N LEU A 12 -36.35 55.10 -17.10
CA LEU A 12 -35.75 54.36 -15.97
C LEU A 12 -34.30 54.23 -16.31
N ALA A 13 -33.56 55.13 -15.72
CA ALA A 13 -32.12 54.97 -15.63
C ALA A 13 -31.84 53.58 -15.11
N ALA A 14 -31.37 52.77 -15.99
CA ALA A 14 -30.79 51.49 -15.59
C ALA A 14 -29.57 51.81 -14.75
N VAL A 15 -29.77 51.88 -13.47
CA VAL A 15 -28.67 51.77 -12.53
C VAL A 15 -28.16 50.34 -12.68
N ALA A 16 -27.21 50.17 -13.55
CA ALA A 16 -26.40 49.01 -13.61
C ALA A 16 -25.60 48.98 -12.31
N ILE A 17 -26.17 48.39 -11.30
CA ILE A 17 -25.40 47.96 -10.15
C ILE A 17 -24.55 46.80 -10.64
N LEU A 18 -23.35 47.13 -11.04
CA LEU A 18 -22.27 46.17 -11.14
C LEU A 18 -22.00 45.63 -9.74
N ALA A 19 -22.82 44.67 -9.35
CA ALA A 19 -22.45 43.80 -8.29
C ALA A 19 -21.25 42.97 -8.81
N VAL A 20 -20.08 43.54 -8.65
CA VAL A 20 -18.83 42.75 -8.71
C VAL A 20 -18.91 41.83 -7.53
N GLY A 21 -19.64 40.74 -7.74
CA GLY A 21 -19.56 39.62 -6.89
C GLY A 21 -18.14 39.10 -7.00
N ALA A 22 -17.31 39.52 -6.07
CA ALA A 22 -16.06 38.83 -5.85
C ALA A 22 -16.42 37.39 -5.48
N LEU A 23 -16.45 36.55 -6.49
CA LEU A 23 -16.46 35.11 -6.31
C LEU A 23 -15.13 34.76 -5.67
N VAL A 24 -15.07 34.88 -4.37
CA VAL A 24 -14.00 34.28 -3.59
C VAL A 24 -14.19 32.79 -3.78
N VAL A 25 -13.61 32.27 -4.81
CA VAL A 25 -13.34 30.85 -4.92
C VAL A 25 -12.31 30.57 -3.83
N THR A 26 -12.83 30.34 -2.63
CA THR A 26 -12.04 29.63 -1.64
C THR A 26 -11.75 28.28 -2.26
N LEU A 27 -10.61 28.20 -2.92
CA LEU A 27 -9.94 26.93 -3.14
C LEU A 27 -9.70 26.34 -1.76
N GLY A 28 -10.74 25.74 -1.21
CA GLY A 28 -10.57 24.82 -0.13
C GLY A 28 -9.60 23.80 -0.65
N THR A 29 -8.37 23.96 -0.28
CA THR A 29 -7.42 22.86 -0.31
C THR A 29 -8.05 21.79 0.55
N PHE A 30 -8.84 20.95 -0.09
CA PHE A 30 -9.14 19.66 0.49
C PHE A 30 -7.79 18.99 0.67
N HIS A 31 -7.18 19.24 1.79
CA HIS A 31 -6.22 18.32 2.34
C HIS A 31 -7.05 17.07 2.54
N ARG A 32 -7.15 16.29 1.49
CA ARG A 32 -7.47 14.90 1.59
C ARG A 32 -6.39 14.38 2.50
N ALA A 33 -6.72 14.29 3.79
CA ALA A 33 -6.00 13.40 4.64
C ALA A 33 -6.11 12.06 3.90
N SER A 34 -5.10 11.73 3.13
CA SER A 34 -4.82 10.37 2.78
C SER A 34 -4.67 9.67 4.11
N THR A 35 -5.75 9.17 4.63
CA THR A 35 -5.68 7.93 5.36
C THR A 35 -5.13 6.97 4.33
N GLY A 36 -3.81 7.02 4.20
CA GLY A 36 -3.11 6.20 3.27
C GLY A 36 -3.37 4.78 3.69
N ASP A 37 -4.20 4.08 2.95
CA ASP A 37 -3.84 2.75 2.57
C ASP A 37 -2.49 2.90 1.88
N SER A 38 -1.46 2.94 2.68
CA SER A 38 -0.08 2.83 2.22
C SER A 38 0.02 1.40 1.73
N GLN A 39 -0.36 1.20 0.48
CA GLN A 39 -0.02 -0.02 -0.24
C GLN A 39 1.48 -0.13 -0.09
N PRO A 40 2.01 -1.18 0.50
CA PRO A 40 3.43 -1.33 0.65
C PRO A 40 4.05 -1.34 -0.74
N ASN A 41 4.83 -0.30 -1.04
CA ASN A 41 5.45 -0.15 -2.35
C ASN A 41 6.72 -0.99 -2.49
N GLU A 42 7.16 -1.61 -1.41
CA GLU A 42 8.39 -2.39 -1.38
C GLU A 42 8.09 -3.88 -1.35
N ILE A 43 8.76 -4.60 -2.23
CA ILE A 43 8.65 -6.06 -2.37
C ILE A 43 9.99 -6.66 -2.02
N GLU A 44 10.00 -7.59 -1.06
CA GLU A 44 11.15 -8.42 -0.75
C GLU A 44 10.92 -9.81 -1.36
N LEU A 45 11.73 -10.14 -2.36
CA LEU A 45 11.67 -11.43 -3.03
C LEU A 45 12.66 -12.41 -2.39
N ILE A 46 12.16 -13.55 -1.99
CA ILE A 46 12.96 -14.68 -1.52
C ILE A 46 12.67 -15.89 -2.42
N THR A 47 13.69 -16.45 -3.01
CA THR A 47 13.58 -17.66 -3.81
C THR A 47 14.09 -18.86 -3.02
N LEU A 48 13.28 -19.89 -2.88
CA LEU A 48 13.71 -21.18 -2.34
C LEU A 48 14.23 -22.04 -3.49
N ARG A 49 15.53 -22.35 -3.45
CA ARG A 49 16.20 -23.24 -4.41
C ARG A 49 16.51 -24.60 -3.76
N PRO A 50 16.90 -25.62 -4.54
CA PRO A 50 17.33 -26.90 -3.95
C PRO A 50 18.43 -26.76 -2.91
N ALA A 51 19.34 -25.80 -3.09
CA ALA A 51 20.47 -25.57 -2.20
C ALA A 51 20.15 -24.64 -1.01
N GLY A 52 19.01 -23.97 -1.00
CA GLY A 52 18.60 -23.05 0.07
C GLY A 52 17.90 -21.79 -0.42
N PHE A 53 17.78 -20.84 0.47
CA PHE A 53 17.16 -19.56 0.17
C PHE A 53 18.12 -18.58 -0.51
N GLU A 54 17.59 -17.77 -1.40
CA GLU A 54 18.29 -16.68 -2.08
C GLU A 54 17.40 -15.41 -2.06
N PRO A 55 17.81 -14.34 -1.42
CA PRO A 55 19.01 -14.19 -0.58
C PRO A 55 18.90 -15.00 0.74
N THR A 56 20.04 -15.20 1.39
CA THR A 56 20.11 -15.85 2.71
C THR A 56 19.88 -14.86 3.85
N GLU A 57 19.96 -13.57 3.55
CA GLU A 57 19.81 -12.50 4.53
C GLU A 57 19.18 -11.26 3.88
N ILE A 58 18.26 -10.64 4.62
CA ILE A 58 17.60 -9.38 4.26
C ILE A 58 17.69 -8.45 5.46
N THR A 59 18.02 -7.18 5.22
CA THR A 59 17.96 -6.12 6.23
C THR A 59 17.18 -4.95 5.67
N ARG A 60 16.17 -4.50 6.42
CA ARG A 60 15.32 -3.39 6.01
C ARG A 60 14.81 -2.56 7.20
N PRO A 61 14.41 -1.29 6.98
CA PRO A 61 13.73 -0.51 8.00
C PRO A 61 12.34 -1.10 8.32
N LYS A 62 11.79 -0.75 9.48
CA LYS A 62 10.41 -1.08 9.85
C LYS A 62 9.40 -0.48 8.89
N GLY A 63 8.25 -1.09 8.81
CA GLY A 63 7.12 -0.67 7.98
C GLY A 63 6.57 -1.84 7.18
N PRO A 64 5.34 -1.71 6.66
CA PRO A 64 4.70 -2.76 5.87
C PRO A 64 5.43 -2.97 4.54
N PHE A 65 5.53 -4.21 4.10
CA PHE A 65 6.09 -4.61 2.82
C PHE A 65 5.44 -5.89 2.31
N VAL A 66 5.57 -6.14 1.03
CA VAL A 66 5.17 -7.42 0.46
C VAL A 66 6.33 -8.40 0.58
N LEU A 67 6.13 -9.46 1.34
CA LEU A 67 7.04 -10.60 1.32
C LEU A 67 6.57 -11.55 0.22
N PHE A 68 7.39 -11.73 -0.80
CA PHE A 68 7.14 -12.62 -1.92
C PHE A 68 8.10 -13.81 -1.86
N ILE A 69 7.56 -15.03 -1.84
CA ILE A 69 8.33 -16.26 -1.83
C ILE A 69 8.05 -17.04 -3.10
N ASP A 70 9.11 -17.36 -3.83
CA ASP A 70 9.08 -18.18 -5.05
C ASP A 70 9.81 -19.51 -4.79
N ASP A 71 9.06 -20.62 -4.81
CA ASP A 71 9.62 -21.96 -4.58
C ASP A 71 10.06 -22.59 -5.91
N ARG A 72 11.35 -22.62 -6.12
CA ARG A 72 12.03 -23.29 -7.22
C ARG A 72 12.85 -24.49 -6.78
N SER A 73 12.55 -25.05 -5.61
CA SER A 73 13.25 -26.21 -5.08
C SER A 73 12.98 -27.51 -5.86
N GLY A 74 11.93 -27.53 -6.68
CA GLY A 74 11.50 -28.71 -7.42
C GLY A 74 10.74 -29.73 -6.58
N ARG A 75 10.45 -29.42 -5.31
CA ARG A 75 9.66 -30.26 -4.40
C ARG A 75 8.16 -30.13 -4.71
N GLU A 76 7.40 -31.19 -4.45
CA GLU A 76 5.95 -31.15 -4.66
C GLU A 76 5.25 -30.23 -3.65
N ASN A 77 5.73 -30.25 -2.42
CA ASN A 77 5.22 -29.44 -1.34
C ASN A 77 6.38 -28.89 -0.52
N SER A 78 6.30 -27.63 -0.17
CA SER A 78 7.23 -26.97 0.76
C SER A 78 6.44 -26.36 1.90
N SER A 79 6.89 -26.59 3.10
CA SER A 79 6.31 -26.01 4.31
C SER A 79 7.37 -25.11 4.94
N LEU A 80 7.07 -23.83 4.97
CA LEU A 80 7.98 -22.82 5.50
C LEU A 80 7.43 -22.26 6.81
N LEU A 81 8.33 -21.85 7.66
CA LEU A 81 8.01 -21.23 8.93
C LEU A 81 8.73 -19.87 9.05
N LEU A 82 7.97 -18.81 9.13
CA LEU A 82 8.49 -17.49 9.49
C LEU A 82 8.30 -17.30 10.99
N GLN A 83 9.38 -17.08 11.72
CA GLN A 83 9.32 -16.89 13.16
C GLN A 83 10.33 -15.86 13.64
N ARG A 84 10.02 -15.19 14.76
CA ARG A 84 10.97 -14.33 15.43
C ARG A 84 12.07 -15.17 16.10
N SER A 85 13.33 -14.74 15.99
CA SER A 85 14.48 -15.49 16.51
C SER A 85 14.43 -15.77 18.00
N ASN A 86 13.72 -14.94 18.78
CA ASN A 86 13.54 -15.12 20.22
C ASN A 86 12.33 -16.01 20.60
N GLY A 87 11.72 -16.71 19.63
CA GLY A 87 10.62 -17.64 19.87
C GLY A 87 9.24 -17.02 19.94
N GLY A 88 9.08 -15.75 19.55
CA GLY A 88 7.79 -15.04 19.55
C GLY A 88 6.86 -15.42 18.41
N GLN A 89 6.45 -14.45 17.62
CA GLN A 89 5.49 -14.61 16.52
C GLN A 89 5.90 -15.68 15.52
N ARG A 90 4.96 -16.54 15.18
CA ARG A 90 5.12 -17.63 14.20
C ARG A 90 4.08 -17.54 13.10
N ARG A 91 4.48 -17.84 11.88
CA ARG A 91 3.60 -17.97 10.72
C ARG A 91 4.02 -19.14 9.85
N ALA A 92 3.08 -20.04 9.61
CA ALA A 92 3.28 -21.15 8.68
C ALA A 92 2.89 -20.74 7.27
N ILE A 93 3.69 -21.15 6.28
CA ILE A 93 3.50 -20.86 4.86
C ILE A 93 3.60 -22.18 4.10
N GLY A 94 2.51 -22.57 3.43
CA GLY A 94 2.47 -23.76 2.60
C GLY A 94 2.60 -23.40 1.12
N LEU A 95 3.47 -24.08 0.41
CA LEU A 95 3.67 -23.96 -1.03
C LEU A 95 3.46 -25.34 -1.68
N GLN A 96 2.92 -25.34 -2.88
CA GLN A 96 2.69 -26.55 -3.67
C GLN A 96 3.31 -26.35 -5.06
N ARG A 97 3.72 -27.44 -5.70
CA ARG A 97 4.31 -27.38 -7.05
C ARG A 97 3.45 -26.64 -8.07
N GLN A 98 2.12 -26.74 -7.95
CA GLN A 98 1.18 -26.04 -8.82
C GLN A 98 0.97 -24.58 -8.40
N LYS A 99 1.29 -24.22 -7.17
CA LYS A 99 1.25 -22.90 -6.59
C LYS A 99 2.56 -22.65 -5.84
N SER A 100 3.62 -22.45 -6.60
CA SER A 100 4.97 -22.27 -6.10
C SER A 100 5.27 -20.87 -5.56
N GLU A 101 4.31 -19.96 -5.69
CA GLU A 101 4.44 -18.58 -5.25
C GLU A 101 3.52 -18.30 -4.07
N TRP A 102 4.05 -17.57 -3.11
CA TRP A 102 3.29 -17.03 -2.00
C TRP A 102 3.66 -15.57 -1.78
N ASN A 103 2.68 -14.73 -1.54
CA ASN A 103 2.92 -13.35 -1.17
C ASN A 103 1.88 -12.88 -0.16
N ASP A 104 2.32 -12.00 0.72
CA ASP A 104 1.43 -11.29 1.63
C ASP A 104 2.09 -10.00 2.11
N VAL A 105 1.26 -9.06 2.51
CA VAL A 105 1.72 -7.86 3.20
C VAL A 105 2.06 -8.24 4.63
N VAL A 106 3.29 -7.97 5.03
CA VAL A 106 3.75 -8.19 6.39
C VAL A 106 4.21 -6.87 7.01
N ASP A 107 3.90 -6.69 8.28
CA ASP A 107 4.39 -5.59 9.09
C ASP A 107 5.06 -6.18 10.33
N LEU A 108 6.37 -6.30 10.25
CA LEU A 108 7.19 -6.92 11.28
C LEU A 108 7.77 -5.85 12.21
N THR A 109 7.66 -6.06 13.49
CA THR A 109 8.29 -5.18 14.49
C THR A 109 9.82 -5.31 14.44
N PRO A 110 10.57 -4.26 14.84
CA PRO A 110 12.03 -4.34 14.86
C PRO A 110 12.56 -5.57 15.57
N GLY A 111 13.52 -6.23 14.96
CA GLY A 111 14.12 -7.47 15.45
C GLY A 111 14.54 -8.40 14.32
N THR A 112 14.98 -9.59 14.70
CA THR A 112 15.43 -10.63 13.75
C THR A 112 14.39 -11.72 13.63
N TYR A 113 14.10 -12.09 12.39
CA TYR A 113 13.18 -13.16 12.02
C TYR A 113 13.92 -14.21 11.19
N ILE A 114 13.46 -15.43 11.26
CA ILE A 114 14.00 -16.54 10.49
C ILE A 114 12.86 -17.13 9.66
N LEU A 115 13.05 -17.13 8.36
CA LEU A 115 12.27 -17.93 7.44
C LEU A 115 13.02 -19.22 7.20
N GLN A 116 12.43 -20.34 7.54
CA GLN A 116 13.10 -21.65 7.42
C GLN A 116 12.16 -22.68 6.83
N ASP A 117 12.75 -23.73 6.26
CA ASP A 117 12.02 -24.92 5.89
C ASP A 117 11.61 -25.69 7.16
N ALA A 118 10.34 -26.06 7.29
CA ALA A 118 9.83 -26.76 8.46
C ALA A 118 10.42 -28.18 8.61
N ASN A 119 10.86 -28.76 7.49
CA ASN A 119 11.44 -30.11 7.45
C ASN A 119 12.98 -30.11 7.50
N ASN A 120 13.59 -28.97 7.21
CA ASN A 120 15.05 -28.79 7.23
C ASN A 120 15.42 -27.40 7.74
N SER A 121 15.70 -27.29 9.01
CA SER A 121 16.03 -26.02 9.67
C SER A 121 17.38 -25.43 9.25
N GLU A 122 18.20 -26.15 8.52
CA GLU A 122 19.45 -25.64 7.96
C GLU A 122 19.16 -24.71 6.76
N LEU A 123 18.06 -24.96 6.04
CA LEU A 123 17.58 -24.09 4.97
C LEU A 123 16.83 -22.92 5.58
N ARG A 124 17.48 -21.79 5.69
CA ARG A 124 16.92 -20.58 6.33
C ARG A 124 17.39 -19.30 5.67
N CYS A 125 16.54 -18.29 5.77
CA CYS A 125 16.82 -16.90 5.44
C CYS A 125 16.60 -16.03 6.67
N GLN A 126 17.55 -15.17 6.98
CA GLN A 126 17.43 -14.23 8.10
C GLN A 126 16.84 -12.92 7.61
N ILE A 127 15.84 -12.40 8.29
CA ILE A 127 15.22 -11.11 8.01
C ILE A 127 15.42 -10.20 9.23
N THR A 128 16.16 -9.13 9.07
CA THR A 128 16.42 -8.15 10.12
C THR A 128 15.63 -6.87 9.85
N ILE A 129 14.78 -6.51 10.80
CA ILE A 129 13.99 -5.29 10.75
C ILE A 129 14.64 -4.26 11.68
N LEU A 130 15.06 -3.16 11.10
CA LEU A 130 15.66 -2.04 11.82
C LEU A 130 14.58 -1.15 12.46
N PRO A 131 14.89 -0.47 13.59
CA PRO A 131 13.95 0.43 14.27
C PRO A 131 13.53 1.64 13.43
#